data_0f34afd892f0b24faa8b785e76566cf0
#
_entry.id   0f34afd892f0b24faa8b785e76566cf0
#
_cell.length_a   1.000
_cell.length_b   1.000
_cell.length_c   1.000
_cell.angle_alpha   90.00
_cell.angle_beta   90.00
_cell.angle_gamma   90.00
#
_symmetry.space_group_name_H-M   'P 1'
#
loop_
_entity.id
_entity.type
_entity.pdbx_description
1 polymer ?
#
loop_
_entity_poly.entity_id
_entity_poly.type
_entity_poly.pdbx_seq_one_letter_code
_entity_poly.pdbx_strand_id
1 'polypeptide(L)'
;NCIAFVRNGEGSMGYSVYKAENFIATSDMTLGYNQYLNKYNGTFITTIADRIRGKYNFGYKRSAGRLAKEVLTLPADNNGNPNWEYMEQYMRNIESKQIYAYLKCITTKRER
;
A
#
# COMPACT_ATOMS: atom_id res chain seq x y z
N ASN A 1 5.01 -11.19 -4.52
CA ASN A 1 5.38 -10.15 -3.56
C ASN A 1 5.71 -8.85 -4.29
N CYS A 2 4.67 -8.08 -4.60
CA CYS A 2 4.81 -6.84 -5.36
C CYS A 2 3.69 -5.87 -5.03
N ILE A 3 3.82 -4.62 -5.50
CA ILE A 3 2.74 -3.64 -5.48
C ILE A 3 2.23 -3.49 -6.91
N ALA A 4 0.93 -3.66 -7.10
CA ALA A 4 0.27 -3.44 -8.38
C ALA A 4 -0.31 -2.04 -8.40
N PHE A 5 0.10 -1.21 -9.36
CA PHE A 5 -0.40 0.15 -9.54
C PHE A 5 -1.39 0.16 -10.70
N VAL A 6 -2.62 0.57 -10.43
CA VAL A 6 -3.66 0.66 -11.46
C VAL A 6 -3.42 1.95 -12.26
N ARG A 7 -3.12 1.82 -13.54
CA ARG A 7 -2.82 2.96 -14.41
C ARG A 7 -3.95 3.32 -15.37
N ASN A 8 -4.98 2.48 -15.46
CA ASN A 8 -6.12 2.70 -16.34
C ASN A 8 -7.35 2.07 -15.72
N GLY A 9 -8.52 2.64 -15.98
CA GLY A 9 -9.79 2.15 -15.44
C GLY A 9 -10.55 3.25 -14.71
N GLU A 10 -11.82 3.40 -15.05
CA GLU A 10 -12.67 4.41 -14.42
C GLU A 10 -12.89 4.08 -12.95
N GLY A 11 -12.68 5.08 -12.09
CA GLY A 11 -12.87 4.94 -10.63
C GLY A 11 -11.76 4.24 -9.89
N SER A 12 -10.91 3.46 -10.57
CA SER A 12 -9.81 2.72 -9.92
C SER A 12 -8.42 3.23 -10.30
N MET A 13 -8.34 4.16 -11.25
CA MET A 13 -7.08 4.73 -11.70
C MET A 13 -6.35 5.43 -10.54
N GLY A 14 -5.07 5.15 -10.39
CA GLY A 14 -4.23 5.71 -9.34
C GLY A 14 -4.20 4.91 -8.05
N TYR A 15 -5.09 3.92 -7.88
CA TYR A 15 -5.01 3.02 -6.74
C TYR A 15 -3.84 2.06 -6.85
N SER A 16 -3.40 1.58 -5.70
CA SER A 16 -2.36 0.55 -5.62
C SER A 16 -2.77 -0.51 -4.60
N VAL A 17 -2.24 -1.72 -4.79
CA VAL A 17 -2.54 -2.84 -3.89
C VAL A 17 -1.31 -3.74 -3.77
N TYR A 18 -1.05 -4.22 -2.55
CA TYR A 18 0.00 -5.19 -2.30
C TYR A 18 -0.50 -6.60 -2.66
N LYS A 19 0.33 -7.35 -3.38
CA LYS A 19 0.05 -8.74 -3.77
C LYS A 19 1.13 -9.66 -3.25
N ALA A 20 0.76 -10.55 -2.33
CA ALA A 20 1.68 -11.53 -1.75
C ALA A 20 1.82 -12.78 -2.62
N GLU A 21 0.79 -13.10 -3.38
CA GLU A 21 0.67 -14.33 -4.15
C GLU A 21 0.78 -14.10 -5.65
N ASN A 22 0.96 -15.18 -6.40
CA ASN A 22 0.97 -15.10 -7.86
C ASN A 22 -0.44 -14.74 -8.35
N PHE A 23 -0.51 -13.89 -9.36
CA PHE A 23 -1.75 -13.45 -9.97
C PHE A 23 -1.51 -13.10 -11.43
N ILE A 24 -2.60 -12.97 -12.19
CA ILE A 24 -2.52 -12.56 -13.59
C ILE A 24 -2.65 -11.03 -13.67
N ALA A 25 -1.58 -10.36 -14.10
CA ALA A 25 -1.59 -8.92 -14.29
C ALA A 25 -2.09 -8.58 -15.70
N THR A 26 -2.86 -7.51 -15.80
CA THR A 26 -3.34 -6.99 -17.07
C THR A 26 -2.49 -5.82 -17.54
N SER A 27 -2.68 -5.38 -18.79
CA SER A 27 -2.01 -4.21 -19.34
C SER A 27 -2.40 -2.90 -18.63
N ASP A 28 -3.46 -2.93 -17.81
CA ASP A 28 -3.92 -1.77 -17.04
C ASP A 28 -3.18 -1.59 -15.71
N MET A 29 -2.20 -2.46 -15.43
CA MET A 29 -1.42 -2.43 -14.19
C MET A 29 0.07 -2.28 -14.46
N THR A 30 0.76 -1.58 -13.54
CA THR A 30 2.21 -1.55 -13.47
C THR A 30 2.61 -2.21 -12.15
N LEU A 31 3.58 -3.13 -12.21
CA LEU A 31 4.03 -3.87 -11.03
C LEU A 31 5.34 -3.31 -10.51
N GLY A 32 5.41 -3.09 -9.19
CA GLY A 32 6.61 -2.63 -8.51
C GLY A 32 7.15 -3.69 -7.58
N TYR A 33 8.44 -3.92 -7.64
CA TYR A 33 9.14 -4.93 -6.84
C TYR A 33 10.25 -4.30 -6.02
N ASN A 34 10.48 -4.86 -4.83
CA ASN A 34 11.63 -4.50 -4.02
C ASN A 34 11.96 -5.67 -3.09
N GLN A 35 13.25 -5.92 -2.86
CA GLN A 35 13.69 -7.05 -2.04
C GLN A 35 13.25 -6.98 -0.58
N TYR A 36 12.99 -5.78 -0.06
CA TYR A 36 12.57 -5.57 1.33
C TYR A 36 11.06 -5.55 1.50
N LEU A 37 10.31 -5.65 0.40
CA LEU A 37 8.86 -5.53 0.42
C LEU A 37 8.22 -6.73 1.12
N ASN A 38 7.26 -6.47 2.01
CA ASN A 38 6.42 -7.48 2.64
C ASN A 38 4.98 -6.96 2.79
N LYS A 39 4.10 -7.78 3.33
CA LYS A 39 2.70 -7.44 3.52
C LYS A 39 2.50 -6.13 4.28
N TYR A 40 3.29 -5.90 5.32
CA TYR A 40 3.12 -4.74 6.20
C TYR A 40 3.66 -3.46 5.58
N ASN A 41 4.94 -3.44 5.22
CA ASN A 41 5.52 -2.25 4.60
C ASN A 41 4.93 -1.97 3.22
N GLY A 42 4.55 -3.01 2.47
CA GLY A 42 3.86 -2.86 1.19
C GLY A 42 2.51 -2.16 1.36
N THR A 43 1.72 -2.54 2.36
CA THR A 43 0.45 -1.89 2.66
C THR A 43 0.66 -0.44 3.11
N PHE A 44 1.70 -0.16 3.89
CA PHE A 44 2.05 1.20 4.26
C PHE A 44 2.32 2.06 3.02
N ILE A 45 3.14 1.56 2.10
CA ILE A 45 3.49 2.28 0.86
C ILE A 45 2.26 2.51 -0.01
N THR A 46 1.39 1.50 -0.18
CA THR A 46 0.18 1.66 -1.00
C THR A 46 -0.76 2.72 -0.41
N THR A 47 -0.86 2.80 0.91
CA THR A 47 -1.66 3.83 1.57
C THR A 47 -1.13 5.23 1.27
N ILE A 48 0.18 5.42 1.32
CA ILE A 48 0.81 6.71 0.97
C ILE A 48 0.60 7.02 -0.51
N ALA A 49 0.80 6.03 -1.39
CA ALA A 49 0.64 6.22 -2.83
C ALA A 49 -0.80 6.59 -3.20
N ASP A 50 -1.78 6.00 -2.53
CA ASP A 50 -3.20 6.25 -2.81
C ASP A 50 -3.63 7.67 -2.45
N ARG A 51 -2.92 8.36 -1.57
CA ARG A 51 -3.22 9.75 -1.20
C ARG A 51 -3.05 10.72 -2.36
N ILE A 52 -2.24 10.36 -3.36
CA ILE A 52 -1.99 11.22 -4.51
C ILE A 52 -2.74 10.76 -5.77
N ARG A 53 -3.61 9.75 -5.65
CA ARG A 53 -4.34 9.21 -6.80
C ARG A 53 -5.21 10.26 -7.51
N GLY A 54 -5.64 11.28 -6.80
CA GLY A 54 -6.53 12.32 -7.35
C GLY A 54 -5.92 13.11 -8.50
N LYS A 55 -4.59 13.10 -8.68
CA LYS A 55 -3.96 13.77 -9.82
C LYS A 55 -4.05 12.96 -11.12
N TYR A 56 -4.50 11.69 -11.04
CA TYR A 56 -4.62 10.82 -12.21
C TYR A 56 -6.07 10.72 -12.66
N ASN A 57 -6.31 10.83 -13.96
CA ASN A 57 -7.62 10.70 -14.59
C ASN A 57 -7.43 10.25 -16.04
N PHE A 58 -8.51 10.20 -16.83
CA PHE A 58 -8.42 9.77 -18.23
C PHE A 58 -7.48 10.63 -19.09
N GLY A 59 -7.32 11.90 -18.77
CA GLY A 59 -6.40 12.81 -19.45
C GLY A 59 -4.98 12.74 -18.89
N TYR A 60 -4.80 12.17 -17.69
CA TYR A 60 -3.51 12.06 -17.03
C TYR A 60 -3.41 10.71 -16.31
N LYS A 61 -3.10 9.67 -17.09
CA LYS A 61 -3.00 8.30 -16.58
C LYS A 61 -1.69 8.06 -15.84
N ARG A 62 -1.73 7.16 -14.85
CA ARG A 62 -0.52 6.71 -14.15
C ARG A 62 0.24 5.73 -15.06
N SER A 63 0.92 6.25 -16.09
CA SER A 63 1.78 5.45 -16.96
C SER A 63 3.05 5.02 -16.20
N ALA A 64 3.77 4.03 -16.74
CA ALA A 64 5.04 3.60 -16.15
C ALA A 64 6.04 4.76 -16.07
N GLY A 65 6.10 5.64 -17.08
CA GLY A 65 6.98 6.80 -17.09
C GLY A 65 6.62 7.83 -16.01
N ARG A 66 5.34 8.09 -15.81
CA ARG A 66 4.87 9.01 -14.77
C ARG A 66 5.07 8.41 -13.37
N LEU A 67 4.81 7.11 -13.23
CA LEU A 67 5.02 6.39 -11.97
C LEU A 67 6.49 6.42 -11.56
N ALA A 68 7.41 6.24 -12.49
CA ALA A 68 8.84 6.27 -12.22
C ALA A 68 9.34 7.64 -11.73
N LYS A 69 8.63 8.72 -12.08
CA LYS A 69 8.96 10.09 -11.65
C LYS A 69 8.21 10.52 -10.39
N GLU A 70 7.31 9.67 -9.90
CA GLU A 70 6.50 9.98 -8.73
C GLU A 70 7.36 9.93 -7.46
N VAL A 71 7.20 10.92 -6.60
CA VAL A 71 7.93 11.02 -5.34
C VAL A 71 6.96 10.77 -4.20
N LEU A 72 7.28 9.79 -3.35
CA LEU A 72 6.53 9.50 -2.14
C LEU A 72 7.32 9.93 -0.91
N THR A 73 6.63 10.52 0.06
CA THR A 73 7.23 10.85 1.34
C THR A 73 7.09 9.64 2.27
N LEU A 74 8.20 8.99 2.58
CA LEU A 74 8.25 7.80 3.43
C LEU A 74 9.15 8.06 4.64
N PRO A 75 8.93 7.32 5.76
CA PRO A 75 9.86 7.37 6.87
C PRO A 75 11.26 6.95 6.42
N ALA A 76 12.28 7.70 6.85
CA ALA A 76 13.66 7.43 6.50
C ALA A 76 14.44 6.93 7.71
N ASP A 77 15.45 6.08 7.45
CA ASP A 77 16.41 5.68 8.48
C ASP A 77 17.52 6.75 8.63
N ASN A 78 18.51 6.47 9.49
CA ASN A 78 19.60 7.40 9.74
C ASN A 78 20.50 7.65 8.53
N ASN A 79 20.44 6.79 7.52
CA ASN A 79 21.22 6.89 6.28
C ASN A 79 20.44 7.54 5.14
N GLY A 80 19.20 7.97 5.39
CA GLY A 80 18.34 8.56 4.37
C GLY A 80 17.63 7.55 3.47
N ASN A 81 17.73 6.26 3.75
CA ASN A 81 17.02 5.21 3.02
C ASN A 81 15.62 4.99 3.60
N PRO A 82 14.67 4.41 2.83
CA PRO A 82 13.36 4.08 3.39
C PRO A 82 13.50 3.20 4.62
N ASN A 83 12.78 3.54 5.67
CA ASN A 83 12.82 2.77 6.92
C ASN A 83 11.79 1.64 6.87
N TRP A 84 12.15 0.53 6.22
CA TRP A 84 11.28 -0.63 6.02
C TRP A 84 10.81 -1.23 7.33
N GLU A 85 11.68 -1.29 8.32
CA GLU A 85 11.37 -1.84 9.65
C GLU A 85 10.33 -0.99 10.37
N TYR A 86 10.45 0.33 10.33
CA TYR A 86 9.48 1.23 10.94
C TYR A 86 8.10 1.07 10.29
N MET A 87 8.03 1.03 8.97
CA MET A 87 6.78 0.86 8.24
C MET A 87 6.10 -0.47 8.61
N GLU A 88 6.89 -1.55 8.70
CA GLU A 88 6.36 -2.85 9.10
C GLU A 88 5.83 -2.81 10.53
N GLN A 89 6.60 -2.27 11.46
CA GLN A 89 6.21 -2.23 12.88
C GLN A 89 4.97 -1.36 13.10
N TYR A 90 4.88 -0.25 12.39
CA TYR A 90 3.71 0.63 12.45
C TYR A 90 2.45 -0.13 12.04
N MET A 91 2.50 -0.87 10.94
CA MET A 91 1.35 -1.62 10.46
C MET A 91 1.01 -2.81 11.35
N ARG A 92 2.01 -3.49 11.92
CA ARG A 92 1.79 -4.55 12.90
C ARG A 92 1.08 -4.02 14.15
N ASN A 93 1.45 -2.84 14.60
CA ASN A 93 0.83 -2.20 15.76
C ASN A 93 -0.64 -1.85 15.51
N ILE A 94 -0.97 -1.36 14.31
CA ILE A 94 -2.35 -1.08 13.92
C ILE A 94 -3.17 -2.37 13.91
N GLU A 95 -2.64 -3.43 13.30
CA GLU A 95 -3.30 -4.73 13.23
C GLU A 95 -3.59 -5.26 14.63
N SER A 96 -2.59 -5.22 15.52
CA SER A 96 -2.74 -5.67 16.91
C SER A 96 -3.81 -4.90 17.66
N LYS A 97 -3.87 -3.58 17.48
CA LYS A 97 -4.90 -2.74 18.11
C LYS A 97 -6.30 -3.08 17.61
N GLN A 98 -6.45 -3.33 16.32
CA GLN A 98 -7.73 -3.71 15.72
C GLN A 98 -8.20 -5.06 16.21
N ILE A 99 -7.30 -6.04 16.29
CA ILE A 99 -7.61 -7.38 16.80
C ILE A 99 -8.02 -7.29 18.27
N TYR A 100 -7.27 -6.55 19.09
CA TYR A 100 -7.59 -6.36 20.50
C TYR A 100 -8.97 -5.72 20.68
N ALA A 101 -9.27 -4.67 19.93
CA ALA A 101 -10.56 -3.99 20.00
C ALA A 101 -11.72 -4.93 19.61
N TYR A 102 -11.50 -5.77 18.58
CA TYR A 102 -12.50 -6.74 18.16
C TYR A 102 -12.75 -7.80 19.23
N LEU A 103 -11.70 -8.37 19.82
CA LEU A 103 -11.81 -9.37 20.88
C LEU A 103 -12.51 -8.80 22.12
N LYS A 104 -12.18 -7.57 22.49
CA LYS A 104 -12.83 -6.88 23.61
C LYS A 104 -14.32 -6.70 23.35
N CYS A 105 -14.70 -6.32 22.14
CA CYS A 105 -16.09 -6.17 21.74
C CYS A 105 -16.87 -7.48 21.86
N ILE A 106 -16.29 -8.59 21.39
CA ILE A 106 -16.90 -9.93 21.50
C ILE A 106 -17.08 -10.33 22.96
N THR A 107 -16.06 -10.15 23.79
CA THR A 107 -16.10 -10.46 25.23
C THR A 107 -17.22 -9.69 25.92
N THR A 108 -17.33 -8.41 25.66
CA THR A 108 -18.40 -7.56 26.23
C THR A 108 -19.79 -8.06 25.83
N LYS A 109 -19.97 -8.48 24.57
CA LYS A 109 -21.25 -9.04 24.11
C LYS A 109 -21.58 -10.36 24.78
N ARG A 110 -20.59 -11.19 25.09
CA ARG A 110 -20.80 -12.47 25.76
C ARG A 110 -21.20 -12.32 27.22
N GLU A 111 -20.74 -11.25 27.86
CA GLU A 111 -21.04 -10.95 29.25
C GLU A 111 -22.47 -10.41 29.45
N ARG A 112 -23.12 -10.03 28.38
CA ARG A 112 -24.51 -9.58 28.41
C ARG A 112 -25.45 -10.76 28.24
#